data_356d18431839bf1cf3d0d35b44447231
#
_entry.id   356d18431839bf1cf3d0d35b44447231
#
_cell.length_a   1.000
_cell.length_b   1.000
_cell.length_c   1.000
_cell.angle_alpha   90.00
_cell.angle_beta   90.00
_cell.angle_gamma   90.00
#
_symmetry.space_group_name_H-M   'P 1'
#
loop_
_entity.id
_entity.type
_entity.pdbx_description
1 polymer ?
#
loop_
_entity_poly.entity_id
_entity_poly.type
_entity_poly.pdbx_seq_one_letter_code
_entity_poly.pdbx_strand_id
1 'polypeptide(L)'
;MADVMKNDKVWDVPSAGSPKREEWPSHVFLDPEGRRYPYKKYVDGQWKISCAGLLAAYRRAITQGDTAIRDKAKSIAQESKCTWATGE
;
A
#
# COMPACT_ATOMS: atom_id res chain seq x y z
N MET A 1 3.89 -11.44 13.31
CA MET A 1 4.20 -10.00 13.32
C MET A 1 3.85 -9.38 12.00
N ALA A 2 3.26 -8.21 12.05
CA ALA A 2 2.91 -7.51 10.83
C ALA A 2 4.18 -6.97 10.15
N ASP A 3 4.36 -7.33 8.90
CA ASP A 3 5.47 -6.81 8.11
C ASP A 3 5.07 -5.47 7.53
N VAL A 4 5.33 -4.42 8.30
CA VAL A 4 4.97 -3.06 7.94
C VAL A 4 6.20 -2.18 7.89
N MET A 5 6.34 -1.43 6.81
CA MET A 5 7.40 -0.44 6.65
C MET A 5 6.88 0.91 7.12
N LYS A 6 6.91 1.13 8.45
CA LYS A 6 6.30 2.31 9.06
C LYS A 6 7.02 3.62 8.75
N ASN A 7 8.31 3.56 8.54
CA ASN A 7 9.15 4.75 8.38
C ASN A 7 9.55 5.00 6.93
N ASP A 8 8.99 4.26 5.98
CA ASP A 8 9.30 4.54 4.59
C ASP A 8 8.61 5.85 4.19
N LYS A 9 9.32 6.67 3.44
CA LYS A 9 8.83 7.99 3.05
C LYS A 9 8.63 8.11 1.55
N VAL A 10 9.10 7.14 0.80
CA VAL A 10 9.04 7.17 -0.66
C VAL A 10 8.29 5.93 -1.13
N TRP A 11 7.28 6.14 -1.96
CA TRP A 11 6.58 5.06 -2.59
C TRP A 11 7.19 4.78 -3.95
N ASP A 12 7.81 3.62 -4.04
CA ASP A 12 8.27 3.08 -5.32
C ASP A 12 7.47 1.82 -5.61
N VAL A 13 7.07 1.64 -6.86
CA VAL A 13 6.55 0.33 -7.25
C VAL A 13 7.65 -0.70 -7.02
N PRO A 14 7.31 -1.97 -6.80
CA PRO A 14 8.32 -3.00 -6.57
C PRO A 14 9.45 -2.93 -7.58
N SER A 15 10.67 -2.85 -7.06
CA SER A 15 11.86 -2.59 -7.87
C SER A 15 12.40 -3.84 -8.54
N ALA A 16 13.54 -3.68 -9.19
CA ALA A 16 14.23 -4.78 -9.85
C ALA A 16 14.40 -5.97 -8.89
N GLY A 17 14.20 -7.18 -9.38
CA GLY A 17 14.25 -8.38 -8.57
C GLY A 17 12.90 -8.86 -8.08
N SER A 18 11.87 -8.01 -8.12
CA SER A 18 10.53 -8.43 -7.79
C SER A 18 9.84 -9.09 -8.98
N PRO A 19 8.76 -9.87 -8.74
CA PRO A 19 7.98 -10.44 -9.84
C PRO A 19 7.39 -9.36 -10.75
N LYS A 20 7.03 -9.75 -11.96
CA LYS A 20 6.32 -8.84 -12.87
C LYS A 20 4.95 -8.49 -12.28
N ARG A 21 4.45 -7.31 -12.63
CA ARG A 21 3.18 -6.83 -12.09
C ARG A 21 2.04 -7.83 -12.28
N GLU A 22 2.01 -8.52 -13.40
CA GLU A 22 0.97 -9.51 -13.69
C GLU A 22 1.04 -10.71 -12.75
N GLU A 23 2.19 -10.93 -12.13
CA GLU A 23 2.41 -12.05 -11.22
C GLU A 23 2.23 -11.66 -9.76
N TRP A 24 1.97 -10.38 -9.47
CA TRP A 24 1.78 -9.94 -8.09
C TRP A 24 0.53 -10.57 -7.49
N PRO A 25 0.59 -11.04 -6.23
CA PRO A 25 -0.58 -11.57 -5.56
C PRO A 25 -1.67 -10.50 -5.44
N SER A 26 -2.93 -10.92 -5.46
CA SER A 26 -4.05 -9.99 -5.36
C SER A 26 -4.03 -9.18 -4.06
N HIS A 27 -3.48 -9.72 -2.98
CA HIS A 27 -3.43 -9.03 -1.69
C HIS A 27 -2.50 -7.82 -1.67
N VAL A 28 -1.71 -7.61 -2.73
CA VAL A 28 -0.85 -6.43 -2.87
C VAL A 28 -1.68 -5.17 -3.17
N PHE A 29 -2.89 -5.34 -3.68
CA PHE A 29 -3.73 -4.25 -4.15
C PHE A 29 -4.89 -3.98 -3.19
N LEU A 30 -5.22 -2.70 -2.99
CA LEU A 30 -6.43 -2.33 -2.24
C LEU A 30 -7.69 -2.70 -3.02
N ASP A 31 -7.61 -2.68 -4.36
CA ASP A 31 -8.65 -3.18 -5.24
C ASP A 31 -8.12 -4.43 -5.93
N PRO A 32 -8.27 -5.61 -5.30
CA PRO A 32 -7.69 -6.83 -5.87
C PRO A 32 -8.34 -7.27 -7.18
N GLU A 33 -9.63 -7.02 -7.35
CA GLU A 33 -10.32 -7.40 -8.59
C GLU A 33 -9.84 -6.59 -9.77
N GLY A 34 -9.69 -5.27 -9.58
CA GLY A 34 -9.20 -4.39 -10.63
C GLY A 34 -7.69 -4.31 -10.71
N ARG A 35 -7.00 -4.91 -9.76
CA ARG A 35 -5.54 -4.87 -9.63
C ARG A 35 -5.03 -3.43 -9.65
N ARG A 36 -5.65 -2.58 -8.83
CA ARG A 36 -5.33 -1.16 -8.70
C ARG A 36 -4.97 -0.82 -7.26
N TYR A 37 -4.27 0.29 -7.09
CA TYR A 37 -3.86 0.80 -5.79
C TYR A 37 -2.95 -0.18 -5.03
N PRO A 38 -1.78 -0.51 -5.59
CA PRO A 38 -0.82 -1.34 -4.86
C PRO A 38 -0.31 -0.59 -3.63
N TYR A 39 -0.17 -1.29 -2.52
CA TYR A 39 0.26 -0.67 -1.27
C TYR A 39 1.33 -1.48 -0.55
N LYS A 40 1.83 -2.53 -1.16
CA LYS A 40 2.88 -3.37 -0.58
C LYS A 40 4.15 -3.28 -1.41
N LYS A 41 5.29 -3.46 -0.74
CA LYS A 41 6.60 -3.54 -1.38
C LYS A 41 7.14 -4.95 -1.26
N TYR A 42 7.93 -5.36 -2.24
CA TYR A 42 8.60 -6.64 -2.24
C TYR A 42 10.01 -6.43 -1.65
N VAL A 43 10.24 -6.95 -0.44
CA VAL A 43 11.49 -6.76 0.29
C VAL A 43 11.95 -8.12 0.80
N ASP A 44 13.18 -8.49 0.46
CA ASP A 44 13.80 -9.74 0.91
C ASP A 44 12.92 -10.97 0.68
N GLY A 45 12.30 -11.02 -0.48
CA GLY A 45 11.45 -12.16 -0.86
C GLY A 45 10.07 -12.14 -0.23
N GLN A 46 9.68 -11.07 0.45
CA GLN A 46 8.39 -10.96 1.13
C GLN A 46 7.66 -9.68 0.73
N TRP A 47 6.34 -9.76 0.73
CA TRP A 47 5.49 -8.60 0.51
C TRP A 47 5.20 -7.94 1.86
N LYS A 48 5.57 -6.66 1.98
CA LYS A 48 5.39 -5.90 3.22
C LYS A 48 4.50 -4.69 2.98
N ILE A 49 3.65 -4.38 3.94
CA ILE A 49 2.80 -3.19 3.87
C ILE A 49 3.70 -1.94 3.91
N SER A 50 3.49 -1.03 2.97
CA SER A 50 4.22 0.23 2.91
C SER A 50 3.32 1.37 3.35
N CYS A 51 3.71 2.09 4.40
CA CYS A 51 2.95 3.27 4.82
C CYS A 51 2.97 4.36 3.75
N ALA A 52 4.09 4.51 3.04
CA ALA A 52 4.15 5.43 1.91
C ALA A 52 3.22 4.98 0.78
N GLY A 53 3.12 3.67 0.54
CA GLY A 53 2.22 3.12 -0.47
C GLY A 53 0.76 3.35 -0.12
N LEU A 54 0.40 3.19 1.15
CA LEU A 54 -0.95 3.47 1.61
C LEU A 54 -1.31 4.94 1.47
N LEU A 55 -0.37 5.84 1.76
CA LEU A 55 -0.59 7.27 1.58
C LEU A 55 -0.78 7.63 0.11
N ALA A 56 0.04 7.07 -0.76
CA ALA A 56 -0.07 7.29 -2.20
C ALA A 56 -1.44 6.81 -2.72
N ALA A 57 -1.87 5.62 -2.28
CA ALA A 57 -3.18 5.07 -2.65
C ALA A 57 -4.32 5.94 -2.12
N TYR A 58 -4.19 6.41 -0.87
CA TYR A 58 -5.18 7.28 -0.24
C TYR A 58 -5.37 8.57 -1.05
N ARG A 59 -4.27 9.24 -1.40
CA ARG A 59 -4.31 10.47 -2.17
C ARG A 59 -4.88 10.25 -3.57
N ARG A 60 -4.50 9.16 -4.20
CA ARG A 60 -4.99 8.83 -5.54
C ARG A 60 -6.49 8.55 -5.52
N ALA A 61 -6.95 7.84 -4.48
CA ALA A 61 -8.38 7.54 -4.33
C ALA A 61 -9.20 8.82 -4.15
N ILE A 62 -8.69 9.78 -3.38
CA ILE A 62 -9.34 11.08 -3.23
C ILE A 62 -9.44 11.79 -4.58
N THR A 63 -8.36 11.83 -5.33
CA THR A 63 -8.33 12.48 -6.65
C THR A 63 -9.32 11.84 -7.62
N GLN A 64 -9.49 10.53 -7.54
CA GLN A 64 -10.39 9.80 -8.43
C GLN A 64 -11.82 9.69 -7.89
N GLY A 65 -12.06 10.19 -6.68
CA GLY A 65 -13.38 10.10 -6.06
C GLY A 65 -13.75 8.71 -5.57
N ASP A 66 -12.76 7.85 -5.36
CA ASP A 66 -12.98 6.48 -4.92
C ASP A 66 -12.99 6.41 -3.40
N THR A 67 -14.13 6.74 -2.80
CA THR A 67 -14.25 6.84 -1.35
C THR A 67 -14.06 5.50 -0.64
N ALA A 68 -14.47 4.40 -1.25
CA ALA A 68 -14.32 3.08 -0.65
C ALA A 68 -12.83 2.73 -0.48
N ILE A 69 -12.03 2.96 -1.51
CA ILE A 69 -10.59 2.72 -1.46
C ILE A 69 -9.92 3.70 -0.50
N ARG A 70 -10.32 4.98 -0.52
CA ARG A 70 -9.81 5.98 0.41
C ARG A 70 -9.97 5.51 1.86
N ASP A 71 -11.17 5.07 2.23
CA ASP A 71 -11.45 4.64 3.59
C ASP A 71 -10.70 3.36 3.94
N LYS A 72 -10.58 2.44 2.99
CA LYS A 72 -9.85 1.19 3.18
C LYS A 72 -8.36 1.47 3.42
N ALA A 73 -7.76 2.36 2.62
CA ALA A 73 -6.35 2.74 2.79
C ALA A 73 -6.11 3.34 4.18
N LYS A 74 -6.97 4.24 4.61
CA LYS A 74 -6.83 4.88 5.92
C LYS A 74 -7.01 3.88 7.05
N SER A 75 -7.98 2.99 6.95
CA SER A 75 -8.22 1.95 7.95
C SER A 75 -7.01 1.04 8.11
N ILE A 76 -6.44 0.56 7.01
CA ILE A 76 -5.25 -0.30 7.05
C ILE A 76 -4.06 0.48 7.62
N ALA A 77 -3.91 1.74 7.25
CA ALA A 77 -2.82 2.58 7.74
C ALA A 77 -2.93 2.81 9.25
N GLN A 78 -4.14 3.00 9.78
CA GLN A 78 -4.36 3.13 11.22
C GLN A 78 -4.03 1.83 11.95
N GLU A 79 -4.48 0.71 11.44
CA GLU A 79 -4.18 -0.60 12.02
C GLU A 79 -2.68 -0.88 11.99
N SER A 80 -1.99 -0.44 10.95
CA SER A 80 -0.56 -0.61 10.80
C SER A 80 0.25 0.47 11.51
N LYS A 81 -0.43 1.42 12.15
CA LYS A 81 0.19 2.53 12.90
C LYS A 81 1.09 3.40 12.03
N CYS A 82 0.68 3.63 10.81
CA CYS A 82 1.35 4.58 9.93
C CYS A 82 1.18 5.99 10.48
N THR A 83 2.27 6.75 10.56
CA THR A 83 2.24 8.07 11.20
C THR A 83 1.29 9.03 10.52
N TRP A 84 1.17 8.97 9.20
CA TRP A 84 0.27 9.88 8.48
C TRP A 84 -1.21 9.63 8.80
N ALA A 85 -1.56 8.44 9.30
CA ALA A 85 -2.94 8.08 9.62
C ALA A 85 -3.24 8.19 11.11
N THR A 86 -2.22 8.08 11.97
CA THR A 86 -2.39 8.13 13.43
C THR A 86 -2.07 9.51 14.01
N GLY A 87 -1.39 10.35 13.25
CA GLY A 87 -0.99 11.67 13.72
C GLY A 87 0.23 11.69 14.62
N GLU A 88 0.96 10.61 14.67
CA GLU A 88 2.17 10.51 15.50
C GLU A 88 3.42 10.98 14.79
#